data_e42cf0a2e2a87f370c9a329201ec1c4f
#
_entry.id   e42cf0a2e2a87f370c9a329201ec1c4f
#
_cell.length_a   1.000
_cell.length_b   1.000
_cell.length_c   1.000
_cell.angle_alpha   90.00
_cell.angle_beta   90.00
_cell.angle_gamma   90.00
#
_symmetry.space_group_name_H-M   'P 1'
#
loop_
_entity.id
_entity.type
_entity.pdbx_description
1 polymer ?
#
loop_
_entity_poly.entity_id
_entity_poly.type
_entity_poly.pdbx_seq_one_letter_code
_entity_poly.pdbx_strand_id
1 'polypeptide(L)'
;MADFQKQTVQWFPGHMAKTRRIIKESLTLVDGVVELVDARIPYSSSNPELDSIIKRKPRIVLLNKCDIADPNATKLWIEYYKNNGKYAIPVDCRTGKGLNAFIPTVNKALADVIEKNKARGMENKPLRLMVVGIPNTGKSSFINRMAGNSKAKVADKAGVTRQKQWFAVGKGVELLDTPGVLWPKFDDSEVGDKLAFTGAVKDEVTDLETLSCRLLETLAKTRPKAICDRYKLDSVDNLQGWEMLELIGKKRGFLIKGGEIDYERTAVMLCDEFRGGKLGKISLELP
;
A
#
# COMPACT_ATOMS: atom_id res chain seq x y z
N MET A 1 -5.04 -35.33 3.22
CA MET A 1 -4.68 -34.07 3.92
C MET A 1 -3.53 -33.46 3.16
N ALA A 2 -3.79 -32.41 2.40
CA ALA A 2 -2.72 -31.71 1.69
C ALA A 2 -1.89 -30.95 2.71
N ASP A 3 -0.60 -31.23 2.72
CA ASP A 3 0.39 -30.57 3.61
C ASP A 3 0.61 -29.15 3.07
N PHE A 4 -0.09 -28.18 3.65
CA PHE A 4 0.06 -26.74 3.29
C PHE A 4 1.40 -26.24 3.84
N GLN A 5 2.50 -26.68 3.23
CA GLN A 5 3.82 -26.14 3.53
C GLN A 5 3.82 -24.63 3.21
N LYS A 6 4.32 -23.86 4.18
CA LYS A 6 4.54 -22.40 4.06
C LYS A 6 5.38 -22.10 2.81
N GLN A 7 4.73 -21.87 1.66
CA GLN A 7 5.42 -21.23 0.55
C GLN A 7 5.69 -19.78 0.92
N THR A 8 6.93 -19.51 1.30
CA THR A 8 7.43 -18.16 1.48
C THR A 8 7.44 -17.47 0.13
N VAL A 9 6.73 -16.37 0.01
CA VAL A 9 6.75 -15.52 -1.18
C VAL A 9 8.19 -15.07 -1.41
N GLN A 10 8.90 -15.67 -2.37
CA GLN A 10 10.26 -15.29 -2.73
C GLN A 10 10.26 -14.23 -3.81
N TRP A 11 10.96 -13.13 -3.58
CA TRP A 11 11.10 -12.03 -4.50
C TRP A 11 12.55 -11.94 -5.03
N PHE A 12 12.72 -11.56 -6.31
CA PHE A 12 14.02 -11.62 -7.01
C PHE A 12 15.03 -10.54 -6.56
N PRO A 13 16.25 -10.92 -6.10
CA PRO A 13 17.25 -10.00 -5.52
C PRO A 13 17.81 -8.95 -6.48
N GLY A 14 17.87 -9.25 -7.80
CA GLY A 14 18.56 -8.39 -8.77
C GLY A 14 17.92 -7.02 -9.03
N HIS A 15 16.60 -6.93 -8.97
CA HIS A 15 15.88 -5.67 -9.18
C HIS A 15 16.06 -4.68 -8.02
N MET A 16 16.40 -5.13 -6.87
CA MET A 16 16.41 -4.38 -5.61
C MET A 16 17.69 -3.62 -5.40
N ALA A 17 18.85 -4.22 -5.69
CA ALA A 17 20.14 -3.52 -5.68
C ALA A 17 20.11 -2.32 -6.66
N LYS A 18 19.50 -2.52 -7.85
CA LYS A 18 19.30 -1.46 -8.83
C LYS A 18 18.43 -0.34 -8.29
N THR A 19 17.33 -0.68 -7.61
CA THR A 19 16.40 0.33 -7.11
C THR A 19 16.94 1.07 -5.90
N ARG A 20 17.61 0.39 -4.96
CA ARG A 20 18.34 1.03 -3.87
C ARG A 20 19.33 2.07 -4.40
N ARG A 21 20.05 1.76 -5.48
CA ARG A 21 20.94 2.70 -6.18
C ARG A 21 20.15 3.88 -6.74
N ILE A 22 19.04 3.63 -7.45
CA ILE A 22 18.17 4.67 -8.02
C ILE A 22 17.65 5.62 -6.93
N ILE A 23 17.20 5.09 -5.79
CA ILE A 23 16.74 5.91 -4.66
C ILE A 23 17.89 6.78 -4.12
N LYS A 24 19.06 6.21 -3.85
CA LYS A 24 20.24 6.96 -3.35
C LYS A 24 20.66 8.07 -4.30
N GLU A 25 20.74 7.79 -5.60
CA GLU A 25 21.07 8.78 -6.63
C GLU A 25 19.98 9.87 -6.74
N SER A 26 18.72 9.51 -6.58
CA SER A 26 17.59 10.45 -6.66
C SER A 26 17.51 11.37 -5.44
N LEU A 27 17.94 10.92 -4.26
CA LEU A 27 17.96 11.73 -3.05
C LEU A 27 18.81 12.99 -3.18
N THR A 28 19.87 13.00 -4.01
CA THR A 28 20.70 14.20 -4.23
C THR A 28 19.94 15.30 -4.98
N LEU A 29 18.88 14.94 -5.71
CA LEU A 29 18.12 15.83 -6.59
C LEU A 29 16.88 16.44 -5.92
N VAL A 30 16.50 15.99 -4.72
CA VAL A 30 15.23 16.34 -4.06
C VAL A 30 15.44 16.96 -2.69
N ASP A 31 14.47 17.72 -2.22
CA ASP A 31 14.47 18.39 -0.93
C ASP A 31 13.84 17.52 0.17
N GLY A 32 12.91 16.62 -0.20
CA GLY A 32 12.21 15.72 0.71
C GLY A 32 11.70 14.47 0.02
N VAL A 33 11.05 13.61 0.79
CA VAL A 33 10.51 12.33 0.31
C VAL A 33 9.03 12.20 0.68
N VAL A 34 8.24 11.75 -0.28
CA VAL A 34 6.84 11.35 -0.09
C VAL A 34 6.77 9.84 -0.18
N GLU A 35 6.37 9.20 0.90
CA GLU A 35 6.16 7.75 0.92
C GLU A 35 4.67 7.44 0.90
N LEU A 36 4.26 6.61 -0.07
CA LEU A 36 2.92 6.05 -0.10
C LEU A 36 2.90 4.69 0.56
N VAL A 37 2.05 4.55 1.57
CA VAL A 37 1.74 3.30 2.25
C VAL A 37 0.25 2.99 2.12
N ASP A 38 -0.12 1.71 2.20
CA ASP A 38 -1.52 1.30 2.26
C ASP A 38 -2.03 1.48 3.70
N ALA A 39 -3.06 2.27 3.90
CA ALA A 39 -3.61 2.57 5.24
C ALA A 39 -4.16 1.34 5.99
N ARG A 40 -4.34 0.22 5.31
CA ARG A 40 -4.75 -1.04 5.93
C ARG A 40 -3.59 -1.78 6.59
N ILE A 41 -2.36 -1.55 6.08
CA ILE A 41 -1.12 -2.23 6.47
C ILE A 41 0.07 -1.25 6.45
N PRO A 42 0.04 -0.15 7.24
CA PRO A 42 1.05 0.90 7.15
C PRO A 42 2.47 0.43 7.47
N TYR A 43 2.64 -0.50 8.42
CA TYR A 43 3.93 -1.08 8.74
C TYR A 43 4.45 -1.97 7.60
N SER A 44 3.66 -2.97 7.20
CA SER A 44 4.06 -3.92 6.14
C SER A 44 4.24 -3.25 4.78
N SER A 45 3.54 -2.15 4.48
CA SER A 45 3.68 -1.42 3.22
C SER A 45 4.75 -0.33 3.23
N SER A 46 5.34 -0.02 4.39
CA SER A 46 6.50 0.89 4.50
C SER A 46 7.79 0.12 4.24
N ASN A 47 8.73 0.73 3.53
CA ASN A 47 10.04 0.13 3.31
C ASN A 47 10.97 0.41 4.51
N PRO A 48 11.37 -0.61 5.29
CA PRO A 48 12.19 -0.43 6.48
C PRO A 48 13.58 0.14 6.19
N GLU A 49 14.10 -0.05 4.97
CA GLU A 49 15.39 0.52 4.58
C GLU A 49 15.36 2.03 4.30
N LEU A 50 14.16 2.61 4.09
CA LEU A 50 14.05 4.03 3.77
C LEU A 50 14.60 4.92 4.89
N ASP A 51 14.41 4.58 6.16
CA ASP A 51 14.93 5.37 7.28
C ASP A 51 16.46 5.47 7.23
N SER A 52 17.15 4.39 6.87
CA SER A 52 18.61 4.36 6.73
C SER A 52 19.11 5.12 5.49
N ILE A 53 18.31 5.12 4.41
CA ILE A 53 18.67 5.71 3.12
C ILE A 53 18.37 7.22 3.08
N ILE A 54 17.20 7.64 3.56
CA ILE A 54 16.71 9.04 3.50
C ILE A 54 17.47 9.94 4.47
N LYS A 55 17.97 9.38 5.58
CA LYS A 55 18.74 10.09 6.62
C LYS A 55 17.97 11.31 7.17
N ARG A 56 18.46 12.53 6.85
CA ARG A 56 17.97 13.81 7.42
C ARG A 56 16.91 14.53 6.57
N LYS A 57 16.50 13.96 5.42
CA LYS A 57 15.50 14.65 4.60
C LYS A 57 14.09 14.51 5.19
N PRO A 58 13.29 15.58 5.17
CA PRO A 58 11.89 15.52 5.60
C PRO A 58 11.12 14.42 4.86
N ARG A 59 10.32 13.68 5.62
CA ARG A 59 9.48 12.58 5.09
C ARG A 59 8.02 12.87 5.35
N ILE A 60 7.23 12.79 4.28
CA ILE A 60 5.77 12.89 4.30
C ILE A 60 5.22 11.52 3.95
N VAL A 61 4.42 10.94 4.84
CA VAL A 61 3.77 9.63 4.65
C VAL A 61 2.34 9.86 4.22
N LEU A 62 1.96 9.31 3.07
CA LEU A 62 0.58 9.29 2.60
C LEU A 62 -0.03 7.93 2.91
N LEU A 63 -0.96 7.89 3.88
CA LEU A 63 -1.75 6.71 4.23
C LEU A 63 -2.87 6.58 3.18
N ASN A 64 -2.54 5.97 2.03
CA ASN A 64 -3.47 5.83 0.91
C ASN A 64 -4.50 4.72 1.14
N LYS A 65 -5.60 4.77 0.40
CA LYS A 65 -6.76 3.88 0.55
C LYS A 65 -7.43 3.99 1.93
N CYS A 66 -7.37 5.19 2.55
CA CYS A 66 -7.99 5.44 3.85
C CYS A 66 -9.53 5.33 3.82
N ASP A 67 -10.15 5.31 2.63
CA ASP A 67 -11.57 5.09 2.40
C ASP A 67 -12.02 3.67 2.77
N ILE A 68 -11.12 2.68 2.65
CA ILE A 68 -11.36 1.26 2.95
C ILE A 68 -10.57 0.75 4.17
N ALA A 69 -9.81 1.60 4.84
CA ALA A 69 -9.10 1.31 6.09
C ALA A 69 -9.95 1.68 7.32
N ASP A 70 -9.66 1.06 8.47
CA ASP A 70 -10.27 1.42 9.75
C ASP A 70 -9.86 2.87 10.13
N PRO A 71 -10.82 3.79 10.32
CA PRO A 71 -10.51 5.18 10.61
C PRO A 71 -9.82 5.38 11.97
N ASN A 72 -10.07 4.51 12.96
CA ASN A 72 -9.43 4.60 14.26
C ASN A 72 -7.96 4.13 14.18
N ALA A 73 -7.70 3.01 13.49
CA ALA A 73 -6.35 2.57 13.21
C ALA A 73 -5.56 3.63 12.43
N THR A 74 -6.20 4.26 11.43
CA THR A 74 -5.59 5.34 10.64
C THR A 74 -5.19 6.53 11.50
N LYS A 75 -6.02 6.94 12.49
CA LYS A 75 -5.69 8.01 13.44
C LYS A 75 -4.47 7.66 14.29
N LEU A 76 -4.44 6.43 14.84
CA LEU A 76 -3.31 5.95 15.65
C LEU A 76 -1.99 5.98 14.83
N TRP A 77 -2.04 5.55 13.57
CA TRP A 77 -0.88 5.61 12.68
C TRP A 77 -0.41 7.04 12.38
N ILE A 78 -1.33 8.00 12.22
CA ILE A 78 -0.98 9.41 12.04
C ILE A 78 -0.22 9.93 13.27
N GLU A 79 -0.71 9.62 14.48
CA GLU A 79 -0.05 9.99 15.73
C GLU A 79 1.32 9.32 15.87
N TYR A 80 1.43 8.03 15.55
CA TYR A 80 2.69 7.30 15.54
C TYR A 80 3.73 7.97 14.64
N TYR A 81 3.38 8.28 13.40
CA TYR A 81 4.30 8.95 12.48
C TYR A 81 4.70 10.34 12.97
N LYS A 82 3.77 11.11 13.52
CA LYS A 82 4.03 12.43 14.10
C LYS A 82 5.01 12.35 15.27
N ASN A 83 4.82 11.38 16.16
CA ASN A 83 5.72 11.17 17.32
C ASN A 83 7.13 10.73 16.89
N ASN A 84 7.25 10.13 15.70
CA ASN A 84 8.51 9.75 15.08
C ASN A 84 9.06 10.82 14.11
N GLY A 85 8.63 12.09 14.25
CA GLY A 85 9.16 13.22 13.47
C GLY A 85 8.78 13.18 11.97
N LYS A 86 7.76 12.41 11.58
CA LYS A 86 7.28 12.33 10.21
C LYS A 86 5.93 13.04 10.08
N TYR A 87 5.67 13.58 8.90
CA TYR A 87 4.33 14.12 8.57
C TYR A 87 3.48 13.01 7.95
N ALA A 88 2.24 12.85 8.41
CA ALA A 88 1.34 11.82 7.88
C ALA A 88 -0.01 12.42 7.50
N ILE A 89 -0.55 12.00 6.34
CA ILE A 89 -1.84 12.46 5.80
C ILE A 89 -2.63 11.24 5.33
N PRO A 90 -3.89 11.07 5.78
CA PRO A 90 -4.78 10.06 5.24
C PRO A 90 -5.33 10.54 3.90
N VAL A 91 -5.20 9.73 2.85
CA VAL A 91 -5.63 10.09 1.50
C VAL A 91 -6.36 8.92 0.80
N ASP A 92 -7.22 9.27 -0.13
CA ASP A 92 -7.70 8.37 -1.18
C ASP A 92 -7.29 8.95 -2.54
N CYS A 93 -6.22 8.40 -3.11
CA CYS A 93 -5.68 8.87 -4.38
C CYS A 93 -6.62 8.57 -5.57
N ARG A 94 -7.59 7.68 -5.42
CA ARG A 94 -8.59 7.36 -6.45
C ARG A 94 -9.62 8.48 -6.58
N THR A 95 -10.17 8.96 -5.47
CA THR A 95 -11.16 10.04 -5.45
C THR A 95 -10.56 11.43 -5.30
N GLY A 96 -9.35 11.52 -4.73
CA GLY A 96 -8.66 12.77 -4.40
C GLY A 96 -8.94 13.27 -2.97
N LYS A 97 -9.73 12.52 -2.19
CA LYS A 97 -10.01 12.89 -0.80
C LYS A 97 -8.72 12.98 0.02
N GLY A 98 -8.57 14.07 0.78
CA GLY A 98 -7.41 14.33 1.63
C GLY A 98 -6.21 14.94 0.90
N LEU A 99 -6.13 14.92 -0.43
CA LEU A 99 -4.99 15.46 -1.18
C LEU A 99 -4.86 16.99 -1.11
N ASN A 100 -5.92 17.71 -0.76
CA ASN A 100 -5.86 19.15 -0.51
C ASN A 100 -4.93 19.51 0.66
N ALA A 101 -4.68 18.60 1.60
CA ALA A 101 -3.74 18.79 2.69
C ALA A 101 -2.26 18.60 2.26
N PHE A 102 -2.00 18.07 1.06
CA PHE A 102 -0.64 17.73 0.63
C PHE A 102 0.28 18.95 0.52
N ILE A 103 -0.08 19.95 -0.29
CA ILE A 103 0.76 21.16 -0.47
C ILE A 103 0.99 21.92 0.85
N PRO A 104 -0.02 22.18 1.70
CA PRO A 104 0.21 22.76 3.03
C PRO A 104 1.20 21.95 3.87
N THR A 105 1.12 20.62 3.83
CA THR A 105 2.04 19.75 4.57
C THR A 105 3.46 19.78 3.99
N VAL A 106 3.61 19.84 2.67
CA VAL A 106 4.91 20.03 2.01
C VAL A 106 5.58 21.33 2.48
N ASN A 107 4.83 22.45 2.46
CA ASN A 107 5.34 23.74 2.90
C ASN A 107 5.78 23.72 4.37
N LYS A 108 5.02 23.04 5.23
CA LYS A 108 5.37 22.87 6.65
C LYS A 108 6.61 21.98 6.82
N ALA A 109 6.67 20.85 6.11
CA ALA A 109 7.77 19.91 6.20
C ALA A 109 9.09 20.47 5.67
N LEU A 110 9.03 21.37 4.69
CA LEU A 110 10.19 21.96 4.02
C LEU A 110 10.38 23.43 4.36
N ALA A 111 9.84 23.92 5.49
CA ALA A 111 9.94 25.32 5.89
C ALA A 111 11.41 25.82 5.90
N ASP A 112 12.32 25.04 6.49
CA ASP A 112 13.76 25.38 6.54
C ASP A 112 14.40 25.50 5.14
N VAL A 113 13.94 24.67 4.20
CA VAL A 113 14.41 24.72 2.80
C VAL A 113 13.91 25.98 2.11
N ILE A 114 12.65 26.33 2.34
CA ILE A 114 12.02 27.54 1.81
C ILE A 114 12.78 28.78 2.32
N GLU A 115 13.04 28.86 3.61
CA GLU A 115 13.77 29.99 4.21
C GLU A 115 15.20 30.10 3.68
N LYS A 116 15.92 28.97 3.58
CA LYS A 116 17.27 28.95 2.98
C LYS A 116 17.28 29.40 1.52
N ASN A 117 16.27 29.02 0.74
CA ASN A 117 16.14 29.45 -0.64
C ASN A 117 15.86 30.95 -0.73
N LYS A 118 14.97 31.49 0.11
CA LYS A 118 14.69 32.93 0.20
C LYS A 118 15.94 33.74 0.56
N ALA A 119 16.70 33.30 1.56
CA ALA A 119 17.92 33.95 1.98
C ALA A 119 19.01 33.99 0.88
N ARG A 120 18.90 33.10 -0.12
CA ARG A 120 19.80 33.06 -1.29
C ARG A 120 19.21 33.77 -2.53
N GLY A 121 18.09 34.47 -2.40
CA GLY A 121 17.41 35.12 -3.52
C GLY A 121 16.71 34.17 -4.50
N MET A 122 16.48 32.91 -4.11
CA MET A 122 15.87 31.89 -4.96
C MET A 122 14.39 31.67 -4.58
N GLU A 123 13.59 32.73 -4.50
CA GLU A 123 12.20 32.68 -4.02
C GLU A 123 11.27 31.77 -4.84
N ASN A 124 11.52 31.67 -6.15
CA ASN A 124 10.71 30.86 -7.08
C ASN A 124 11.27 29.47 -7.35
N LYS A 125 12.26 29.02 -6.60
CA LYS A 125 12.81 27.67 -6.79
C LYS A 125 11.79 26.63 -6.36
N PRO A 126 11.40 25.67 -7.26
CA PRO A 126 10.43 24.65 -6.89
C PRO A 126 11.00 23.73 -5.82
N LEU A 127 10.12 23.29 -4.90
CA LEU A 127 10.40 22.25 -3.92
C LEU A 127 10.32 20.89 -4.62
N ARG A 128 11.38 20.13 -4.56
CA ARG A 128 11.51 18.83 -5.22
C ARG A 128 11.31 17.70 -4.24
N LEU A 129 10.38 16.80 -4.55
CA LEU A 129 10.05 15.66 -3.71
C LEU A 129 10.16 14.37 -4.52
N MET A 130 10.80 13.36 -3.95
CA MET A 130 10.83 12.02 -4.52
C MET A 130 9.63 11.23 -3.98
N VAL A 131 8.89 10.57 -4.88
CA VAL A 131 7.75 9.71 -4.50
C VAL A 131 8.21 8.26 -4.46
N VAL A 132 8.08 7.63 -3.30
CA VAL A 132 8.46 6.23 -3.07
C VAL A 132 7.27 5.42 -2.53
N GLY A 133 7.35 4.12 -2.62
CA GLY A 133 6.37 3.18 -2.07
C GLY A 133 6.42 1.85 -2.83
N ILE A 134 5.87 0.82 -2.21
CA ILE A 134 5.78 -0.50 -2.82
C ILE A 134 4.80 -0.51 -4.01
N PRO A 135 4.81 -1.56 -4.86
CA PRO A 135 3.82 -1.70 -5.92
C PRO A 135 2.39 -1.62 -5.37
N ASN A 136 1.47 -1.14 -6.19
CA ASN A 136 0.03 -1.06 -5.92
C ASN A 136 -0.41 -0.23 -4.68
N THR A 137 0.48 0.56 -4.07
CA THR A 137 0.11 1.56 -3.05
C THR A 137 -0.55 2.81 -3.62
N GLY A 138 -0.58 2.96 -4.95
CA GLY A 138 -1.25 4.07 -5.63
C GLY A 138 -0.35 5.24 -6.01
N LYS A 139 0.99 5.05 -6.15
CA LYS A 139 1.93 6.10 -6.57
C LYS A 139 1.52 6.80 -7.86
N SER A 140 1.25 6.05 -8.93
CA SER A 140 0.84 6.63 -10.21
C SER A 140 -0.50 7.35 -10.11
N SER A 141 -1.45 6.83 -9.32
CA SER A 141 -2.73 7.51 -9.05
C SER A 141 -2.52 8.83 -8.32
N PHE A 142 -1.64 8.85 -7.31
CA PHE A 142 -1.28 10.08 -6.60
C PHE A 142 -0.67 11.12 -7.55
N ILE A 143 0.37 10.73 -8.29
CA ILE A 143 1.06 11.64 -9.20
C ILE A 143 0.12 12.18 -10.27
N ASN A 144 -0.68 11.31 -10.90
CA ASN A 144 -1.65 11.73 -11.92
C ASN A 144 -2.67 12.72 -11.37
N ARG A 145 -3.19 12.43 -10.17
CA ARG A 145 -4.18 13.31 -9.53
C ARG A 145 -3.59 14.67 -9.18
N MET A 146 -2.37 14.70 -8.66
CA MET A 146 -1.69 15.93 -8.30
C MET A 146 -1.23 16.73 -9.52
N ALA A 147 -0.81 16.09 -10.60
CA ALA A 147 -0.38 16.74 -11.83
C ALA A 147 -1.55 17.28 -12.68
N GLY A 148 -2.80 16.96 -12.35
CA GLY A 148 -4.00 17.46 -13.05
C GLY A 148 -4.17 16.96 -14.49
N ASN A 149 -3.25 16.15 -15.01
CA ASN A 149 -3.28 15.55 -16.35
C ASN A 149 -2.76 14.12 -16.30
N SER A 150 -3.40 13.23 -17.05
CA SER A 150 -3.09 11.80 -17.13
C SER A 150 -1.76 11.46 -17.85
N LYS A 151 -0.65 12.09 -17.46
CA LYS A 151 0.68 11.84 -18.06
C LYS A 151 1.41 10.63 -17.49
N ALA A 152 1.14 10.22 -16.23
CA ALA A 152 1.64 8.94 -15.73
C ALA A 152 0.62 7.84 -16.07
N LYS A 153 1.02 6.86 -16.85
CA LYS A 153 0.16 5.71 -17.17
C LYS A 153 -0.16 4.95 -15.87
N VAL A 154 -1.40 5.03 -15.41
CA VAL A 154 -1.92 4.12 -14.38
C VAL A 154 -2.08 2.76 -15.05
N ALA A 155 -1.26 1.80 -14.66
CA ALA A 155 -1.47 0.41 -15.02
C ALA A 155 -1.57 -0.38 -13.70
N ASP A 156 -2.55 -1.26 -13.62
CA ASP A 156 -2.76 -2.16 -12.49
C ASP A 156 -1.65 -3.23 -12.36
N LYS A 157 -0.59 -3.12 -13.20
CA LYS A 157 0.53 -4.04 -13.21
C LYS A 157 1.72 -3.48 -12.43
N ALA A 158 2.21 -4.23 -11.45
CA ALA A 158 3.43 -3.92 -10.71
C ALA A 158 4.62 -3.72 -11.67
N GLY A 159 5.39 -2.62 -11.50
CA GLY A 159 6.64 -2.38 -12.24
C GLY A 159 6.54 -1.53 -13.52
N VAL A 160 5.50 -0.72 -13.69
CA VAL A 160 5.28 0.09 -14.91
C VAL A 160 6.27 1.25 -15.08
N THR A 161 6.73 1.88 -13.99
CA THR A 161 7.66 3.02 -14.08
C THR A 161 9.09 2.53 -14.29
N ARG A 162 9.63 2.71 -15.51
CA ARG A 162 10.98 2.24 -15.89
C ARG A 162 12.07 3.32 -15.88
N GLN A 163 11.69 4.62 -15.86
CA GLN A 163 12.61 5.76 -15.90
C GLN A 163 12.20 6.85 -14.91
N LYS A 164 13.17 7.66 -14.46
CA LYS A 164 12.94 8.85 -13.62
C LYS A 164 12.15 9.88 -14.42
N GLN A 165 10.99 10.32 -13.91
CA GLN A 165 10.18 11.34 -14.55
C GLN A 165 9.73 12.40 -13.55
N TRP A 166 9.83 13.69 -13.94
CA TRP A 166 9.40 14.81 -13.14
C TRP A 166 7.99 15.25 -13.52
N PHE A 167 7.20 15.60 -12.51
CA PHE A 167 5.84 16.09 -12.63
C PHE A 167 5.68 17.38 -11.83
N ALA A 168 5.29 18.45 -12.50
CA ALA A 168 4.93 19.70 -11.81
C ALA A 168 3.56 19.56 -11.15
N VAL A 169 3.47 19.95 -9.88
CA VAL A 169 2.26 19.85 -9.07
C VAL A 169 1.96 21.19 -8.43
N GLY A 170 0.89 21.83 -8.86
CA GLY A 170 0.55 23.16 -8.39
C GLY A 170 1.66 24.20 -8.63
N LYS A 171 1.63 25.28 -7.86
CA LYS A 171 2.67 26.32 -7.94
C LYS A 171 3.85 25.94 -7.03
N GLY A 172 4.98 25.63 -7.61
CA GLY A 172 6.25 25.53 -6.88
C GLY A 172 6.57 24.17 -6.27
N VAL A 173 5.92 23.06 -6.69
CA VAL A 173 6.27 21.70 -6.27
C VAL A 173 6.49 20.81 -7.48
N GLU A 174 7.58 20.05 -7.48
CA GLU A 174 7.91 19.04 -8.47
C GLU A 174 8.04 17.66 -7.80
N LEU A 175 7.38 16.66 -8.37
CA LEU A 175 7.44 15.27 -7.93
C LEU A 175 8.32 14.46 -8.87
N LEU A 176 9.26 13.70 -8.32
CA LEU A 176 10.05 12.71 -9.03
C LEU A 176 9.42 11.34 -8.82
N ASP A 177 8.89 10.74 -9.89
CA ASP A 177 8.40 9.36 -9.82
C ASP A 177 9.57 8.38 -9.80
N THR A 178 9.46 7.39 -8.92
CA THR A 178 10.41 6.30 -8.83
C THR A 178 9.69 4.96 -9.02
N PRO A 179 10.40 3.95 -9.57
CA PRO A 179 9.85 2.61 -9.64
C PRO A 179 9.35 2.12 -8.27
N GLY A 180 8.21 1.44 -8.25
CA GLY A 180 7.72 0.77 -7.03
C GLY A 180 8.65 -0.37 -6.64
N VAL A 181 9.00 -0.43 -5.37
CA VAL A 181 10.00 -1.38 -4.85
C VAL A 181 9.50 -2.07 -3.63
N LEU A 182 9.44 -3.39 -3.72
CA LEU A 182 9.39 -4.27 -2.57
C LEU A 182 10.83 -4.53 -2.08
N TRP A 183 11.02 -4.75 -0.81
CA TRP A 183 12.32 -5.16 -0.24
C TRP A 183 12.52 -6.69 -0.30
N PRO A 184 13.79 -7.17 -0.29
CA PRO A 184 14.15 -8.50 -0.70
C PRO A 184 13.71 -9.64 0.20
N LYS A 185 13.51 -9.37 1.48
CA LYS A 185 13.31 -10.41 2.45
C LYS A 185 12.27 -9.96 3.46
N PHE A 186 11.19 -10.71 3.56
CA PHE A 186 10.28 -10.61 4.67
C PHE A 186 10.78 -11.65 5.70
N ASP A 187 11.45 -11.18 6.75
CA ASP A 187 11.86 -12.05 7.85
C ASP A 187 10.62 -12.55 8.63
N ASP A 188 9.51 -11.85 8.48
CA ASP A 188 8.20 -12.18 9.03
C ASP A 188 7.24 -12.62 7.92
N SER A 189 6.75 -13.85 7.99
CA SER A 189 5.77 -14.41 7.06
C SER A 189 4.43 -13.65 7.07
N GLU A 190 4.07 -13.01 8.21
CA GLU A 190 2.85 -12.21 8.31
C GLU A 190 2.92 -10.95 7.46
N VAL A 191 4.09 -10.33 7.34
CA VAL A 191 4.30 -9.17 6.45
C VAL A 191 4.06 -9.59 5.00
N GLY A 192 4.60 -10.74 4.59
CA GLY A 192 4.39 -11.30 3.25
C GLY A 192 2.91 -11.54 2.94
N ASP A 193 2.19 -12.16 3.87
CA ASP A 193 0.76 -12.45 3.74
C ASP A 193 -0.05 -11.14 3.62
N LYS A 194 0.18 -10.15 4.48
CA LYS A 194 -0.50 -8.84 4.45
C LYS A 194 -0.27 -8.10 3.13
N LEU A 195 0.94 -8.16 2.60
CA LEU A 195 1.27 -7.58 1.29
C LEU A 195 0.53 -8.30 0.14
N ALA A 196 0.44 -9.63 0.20
CA ALA A 196 -0.31 -10.42 -0.78
C ALA A 196 -1.82 -10.17 -0.67
N PHE A 197 -2.38 -10.11 0.54
CA PHE A 197 -3.80 -9.79 0.77
C PHE A 197 -4.20 -8.46 0.11
N THR A 198 -3.34 -7.45 0.21
CA THR A 198 -3.61 -6.11 -0.34
C THR A 198 -3.24 -5.94 -1.81
N GLY A 199 -2.70 -6.98 -2.45
CA GLY A 199 -2.32 -7.00 -3.87
C GLY A 199 -1.01 -6.27 -4.17
N ALA A 200 -0.13 -6.06 -3.16
CA ALA A 200 1.21 -5.52 -3.38
C ALA A 200 2.14 -6.54 -4.06
N VAL A 201 1.85 -7.83 -3.88
CA VAL A 201 2.47 -8.96 -4.58
C VAL A 201 1.53 -9.39 -5.71
N LYS A 202 2.10 -9.85 -6.83
CA LYS A 202 1.32 -10.35 -7.97
C LYS A 202 0.66 -11.69 -7.65
N ASP A 203 -0.59 -11.85 -8.06
CA ASP A 203 -1.34 -13.09 -7.88
C ASP A 203 -0.75 -14.28 -8.65
N GLU A 204 -0.10 -14.03 -9.80
CA GLU A 204 0.57 -15.04 -10.64
C GLU A 204 1.68 -15.83 -9.90
N VAL A 205 2.20 -15.30 -8.79
CA VAL A 205 3.27 -15.94 -7.98
C VAL A 205 2.76 -16.42 -6.63
N THR A 206 1.44 -16.39 -6.42
CA THR A 206 0.80 -16.70 -5.14
C THR A 206 -0.29 -17.76 -5.35
N ASP A 207 -0.29 -18.77 -4.51
CA ASP A 207 -1.44 -19.67 -4.41
C ASP A 207 -2.61 -18.93 -3.75
N LEU A 208 -3.57 -18.52 -4.58
CA LEU A 208 -4.71 -17.72 -4.13
C LEU A 208 -5.65 -18.48 -3.18
N GLU A 209 -5.76 -19.81 -3.31
CA GLU A 209 -6.59 -20.61 -2.42
C GLU A 209 -5.99 -20.61 -1.01
N THR A 210 -4.71 -20.93 -0.89
CA THR A 210 -3.98 -20.85 0.39
C THR A 210 -3.99 -19.43 0.95
N LEU A 211 -3.77 -18.41 0.12
CA LEU A 211 -3.78 -17.01 0.54
C LEU A 211 -5.15 -16.60 1.10
N SER A 212 -6.24 -16.99 0.43
CA SER A 212 -7.60 -16.66 0.87
C SER A 212 -7.98 -17.38 2.17
N CYS A 213 -7.54 -18.62 2.36
CA CYS A 213 -7.70 -19.31 3.65
C CYS A 213 -7.02 -18.56 4.80
N ARG A 214 -5.75 -18.13 4.62
CA ARG A 214 -5.03 -17.32 5.62
C ARG A 214 -5.67 -15.96 5.85
N LEU A 215 -6.20 -15.32 4.81
CA LEU A 215 -6.95 -14.06 4.95
C LEU A 215 -8.19 -14.28 5.81
N LEU A 216 -8.97 -15.34 5.58
CA LEU A 216 -10.14 -15.68 6.38
C LEU A 216 -9.78 -15.95 7.83
N GLU A 217 -8.72 -16.71 8.09
CA GLU A 217 -8.24 -16.97 9.46
C GLU A 217 -7.81 -15.69 10.18
N THR A 218 -7.15 -14.78 9.46
CA THR A 218 -6.75 -13.47 10.00
C THR A 218 -7.97 -12.62 10.33
N LEU A 219 -8.95 -12.58 9.43
CA LEU A 219 -10.19 -11.83 9.62
C LEU A 219 -11.11 -12.46 10.68
N ALA A 220 -11.17 -13.78 10.78
CA ALA A 220 -11.94 -14.47 11.80
C ALA A 220 -11.45 -14.12 13.21
N LYS A 221 -10.14 -13.97 13.42
CA LYS A 221 -9.54 -13.55 14.68
C LYS A 221 -9.79 -12.06 15.01
N THR A 222 -9.82 -11.19 14.01
CA THR A 222 -9.81 -9.73 14.23
C THR A 222 -11.15 -9.06 13.90
N ARG A 223 -11.89 -9.56 12.95
CA ARG A 223 -13.13 -8.99 12.39
C ARG A 223 -14.15 -10.06 11.97
N PRO A 224 -14.51 -11.07 12.83
CA PRO A 224 -15.38 -12.18 12.43
C PRO A 224 -16.73 -11.69 11.88
N LYS A 225 -17.28 -10.64 12.45
CA LYS A 225 -18.53 -10.03 12.01
C LYS A 225 -18.49 -9.55 10.55
N ALA A 226 -17.34 -9.06 10.07
CA ALA A 226 -17.21 -8.61 8.69
C ALA A 226 -17.42 -9.76 7.69
N ILE A 227 -16.93 -10.96 8.00
CA ILE A 227 -17.14 -12.17 7.20
C ILE A 227 -18.62 -12.59 7.26
N CYS A 228 -19.17 -12.71 8.48
CA CYS A 228 -20.56 -13.14 8.69
C CYS A 228 -21.55 -12.22 7.98
N ASP A 229 -21.43 -10.91 8.15
CA ASP A 229 -22.33 -9.92 7.53
C ASP A 229 -22.24 -9.96 6.01
N ARG A 230 -21.03 -10.09 5.44
CA ARG A 230 -20.80 -10.09 3.99
C ARG A 230 -21.31 -11.34 3.30
N TYR A 231 -21.08 -12.50 3.88
CA TYR A 231 -21.37 -13.79 3.26
C TYR A 231 -22.62 -14.46 3.84
N LYS A 232 -23.30 -13.82 4.78
CA LYS A 232 -24.51 -14.33 5.43
C LYS A 232 -24.26 -15.68 6.12
N LEU A 233 -23.15 -15.73 6.87
CA LEU A 233 -22.80 -16.85 7.72
C LEU A 233 -23.27 -16.56 9.15
N ASP A 234 -23.73 -17.60 9.84
CA ASP A 234 -24.19 -17.47 11.23
C ASP A 234 -23.03 -17.27 12.21
N SER A 235 -21.92 -17.99 12.01
CA SER A 235 -20.67 -17.87 12.73
C SER A 235 -19.50 -18.35 11.89
N VAL A 236 -18.29 -17.91 12.26
CA VAL A 236 -17.01 -18.41 11.75
C VAL A 236 -16.13 -18.98 12.87
N ASP A 237 -16.69 -19.13 14.08
CA ASP A 237 -15.95 -19.59 15.24
C ASP A 237 -15.49 -21.03 15.07
N ASN A 238 -14.23 -21.29 15.43
CA ASN A 238 -13.56 -22.60 15.33
C ASN A 238 -13.46 -23.20 13.90
N LEU A 239 -13.79 -22.42 12.86
CA LEU A 239 -13.63 -22.86 11.46
C LEU A 239 -12.20 -22.57 10.99
N GLN A 240 -11.66 -23.53 10.24
CA GLN A 240 -10.41 -23.36 9.51
C GLN A 240 -10.64 -22.52 8.24
N GLY A 241 -9.58 -21.94 7.68
CA GLY A 241 -9.68 -21.09 6.49
C GLY A 241 -10.38 -21.76 5.32
N TRP A 242 -10.07 -23.04 5.07
CA TRP A 242 -10.67 -23.82 3.98
C TRP A 242 -12.16 -24.12 4.21
N GLU A 243 -12.60 -24.34 5.46
CA GLU A 243 -14.01 -24.56 5.79
C GLU A 243 -14.81 -23.27 5.56
N MET A 244 -14.26 -22.13 5.97
CA MET A 244 -14.86 -20.83 5.69
C MET A 244 -14.96 -20.57 4.18
N LEU A 245 -13.90 -20.87 3.41
CA LEU A 245 -13.87 -20.70 1.95
C LEU A 245 -14.93 -21.57 1.28
N GLU A 246 -15.09 -22.82 1.72
CA GLU A 246 -16.13 -23.74 1.24
C GLU A 246 -17.54 -23.19 1.51
N LEU A 247 -17.81 -22.73 2.73
CA LEU A 247 -19.10 -22.13 3.09
C LEU A 247 -19.42 -20.90 2.24
N ILE A 248 -18.41 -20.04 2.00
CA ILE A 248 -18.56 -18.86 1.14
C ILE A 248 -18.87 -19.28 -0.29
N GLY A 249 -18.15 -20.26 -0.84
CA GLY A 249 -18.40 -20.80 -2.18
C GLY A 249 -19.83 -21.34 -2.32
N LYS A 250 -20.31 -22.12 -1.35
CA LYS A 250 -21.70 -22.62 -1.28
C LYS A 250 -22.70 -21.46 -1.28
N LYS A 251 -22.52 -20.47 -0.40
CA LYS A 251 -23.43 -19.31 -0.31
C LYS A 251 -23.44 -18.44 -1.58
N ARG A 252 -22.35 -18.42 -2.34
CA ARG A 252 -22.23 -17.71 -3.62
C ARG A 252 -22.69 -18.54 -4.83
N GLY A 253 -22.95 -19.84 -4.63
CA GLY A 253 -23.32 -20.76 -5.71
C GLY A 253 -22.15 -21.00 -6.69
N PHE A 254 -20.90 -20.92 -6.22
CA PHE A 254 -19.72 -21.19 -7.04
C PHE A 254 -19.44 -22.70 -7.04
N LEU A 255 -20.10 -23.38 -7.97
CA LEU A 255 -20.04 -24.84 -8.13
C LEU A 255 -19.47 -25.19 -9.51
N ILE A 256 -18.68 -26.25 -9.56
CA ILE A 256 -18.23 -26.90 -10.79
C ILE A 256 -19.14 -28.06 -11.13
N LYS A 257 -18.87 -28.72 -12.27
CA LYS A 257 -19.63 -29.90 -12.71
C LYS A 257 -19.50 -31.03 -11.66
N GLY A 258 -20.62 -31.53 -11.18
CA GLY A 258 -20.67 -32.52 -10.09
C GLY A 258 -21.13 -31.95 -8.75
N GLY A 259 -21.29 -30.61 -8.63
CA GLY A 259 -21.76 -29.95 -7.40
C GLY A 259 -20.67 -29.66 -6.38
N GLU A 260 -19.40 -29.85 -6.75
CA GLU A 260 -18.25 -29.51 -5.92
C GLU A 260 -18.00 -28.01 -5.96
N ILE A 261 -17.31 -27.49 -4.93
CA ILE A 261 -16.98 -26.07 -4.83
C ILE A 261 -15.88 -25.68 -5.82
N ASP A 262 -16.08 -24.57 -6.51
CA ASP A 262 -15.05 -23.87 -7.29
C ASP A 262 -14.20 -23.01 -6.33
N TYR A 263 -13.18 -23.63 -5.75
CA TYR A 263 -12.29 -22.96 -4.77
C TYR A 263 -11.50 -21.82 -5.40
N GLU A 264 -10.98 -21.99 -6.61
CA GLU A 264 -10.22 -20.96 -7.33
C GLU A 264 -11.07 -19.70 -7.53
N ARG A 265 -12.27 -19.85 -8.06
CA ARG A 265 -13.21 -18.74 -8.26
C ARG A 265 -13.61 -18.08 -6.95
N THR A 266 -13.79 -18.87 -5.88
CA THR A 266 -14.13 -18.36 -4.56
C THR A 266 -12.98 -17.55 -3.97
N ALA A 267 -11.76 -18.03 -4.10
CA ALA A 267 -10.53 -17.37 -3.61
C ALA A 267 -10.29 -16.03 -4.34
N VAL A 268 -10.38 -16.02 -5.66
CA VAL A 268 -10.25 -14.78 -6.47
C VAL A 268 -11.30 -13.76 -6.03
N MET A 269 -12.57 -14.16 -5.93
CA MET A 269 -13.64 -13.26 -5.49
C MET A 269 -13.40 -12.70 -4.09
N LEU A 270 -12.96 -13.54 -3.14
CA LEU A 270 -12.67 -13.11 -1.76
C LEU A 270 -11.56 -12.07 -1.70
N CYS A 271 -10.43 -12.34 -2.39
CA CYS A 271 -9.31 -11.42 -2.46
C CYS A 271 -9.72 -10.08 -3.09
N ASP A 272 -10.48 -10.11 -4.18
CA ASP A 272 -10.97 -8.90 -4.85
C ASP A 272 -11.95 -8.11 -3.96
N GLU A 273 -12.83 -8.79 -3.23
CA GLU A 273 -13.75 -8.14 -2.31
C GLU A 273 -13.03 -7.50 -1.12
N PHE A 274 -12.01 -8.14 -0.57
CA PHE A 274 -11.16 -7.54 0.46
C PHE A 274 -10.39 -6.32 -0.07
N ARG A 275 -9.75 -6.45 -1.23
CA ARG A 275 -9.01 -5.37 -1.89
C ARG A 275 -9.88 -4.18 -2.24
N GLY A 276 -11.13 -4.46 -2.64
CA GLY A 276 -12.14 -3.46 -2.97
C GLY A 276 -12.90 -2.88 -1.77
N GLY A 277 -12.61 -3.32 -0.53
CA GLY A 277 -13.26 -2.83 0.69
C GLY A 277 -14.71 -3.29 0.88
N LYS A 278 -15.16 -4.34 0.18
CA LYS A 278 -16.53 -4.86 0.28
C LYS A 278 -16.82 -5.60 1.60
N LEU A 279 -15.76 -5.99 2.34
CA LEU A 279 -15.85 -6.55 3.69
C LEU A 279 -15.92 -5.46 4.77
N GLY A 280 -15.93 -4.18 4.38
CA GLY A 280 -15.92 -3.04 5.30
C GLY A 280 -14.56 -2.36 5.39
N LYS A 281 -14.46 -1.41 6.33
CA LYS A 281 -13.22 -0.67 6.58
C LYS A 281 -12.34 -1.45 7.54
N ILE A 282 -11.31 -2.10 7.02
CA ILE A 282 -10.47 -3.02 7.78
C ILE A 282 -9.01 -2.59 7.70
N SER A 283 -8.35 -2.50 8.85
CA SER A 283 -6.90 -2.43 8.98
C SER A 283 -6.40 -3.68 9.68
N LEU A 284 -5.30 -4.24 9.17
CA LEU A 284 -4.69 -5.47 9.69
C LEU A 284 -3.53 -5.18 10.64
N GLU A 285 -3.24 -3.90 10.89
CA GLU A 285 -2.12 -3.45 11.71
C GLU A 285 -2.49 -2.26 12.59
N LEU A 286 -1.92 -2.26 13.79
CA LEU A 286 -1.85 -1.12 14.69
C LEU A 286 -0.39 -0.72 14.90
N PRO A 287 -0.08 0.54 15.25
CA PRO A 287 1.28 1.00 15.49
C PRO A 287 1.91 0.44 16.76
#